data_d038a0bbab04065b0e440ff19552367e
#
_entry.id   d038a0bbab04065b0e440ff19552367e
#
_cell.length_a   1.000
_cell.length_b   1.000
_cell.length_c   1.000
_cell.angle_alpha   90.00
_cell.angle_beta   90.00
_cell.angle_gamma   90.00
#
_symmetry.space_group_name_H-M   'P 1'
#
loop_
_entity.id
_entity.type
_entity.pdbx_description
1 polymer ?
#
loop_
_entity_poly.entity_id
_entity_poly.type
_entity_poly.pdbx_seq_one_letter_code
_entity_poly.pdbx_strand_id
1 'polypeptide(L)'
;MLMLFCVYTTAFCSPHSRPPPKEKAAMARYLVHKSDWCVIGTISTMKGQEGAPFTNIVSMSDGPVDNSTGVPYFYVTDLDQSSVDIKSNNTVSISMSDSETGYCEKLHLDPESPVCTRLTMTGKFVKVTDPDEVNFAEHALFSRHPVMKSWSTAHSFYPAKLQLDLIWLIDFYGGAAIIDPKEYYKAKL
;
A
#
# COMPACT_ATOMS: atom_id res chain seq x y z
N MET A 1 -41.40 12.59 -38.61
CA MET A 1 -41.35 12.52 -37.14
C MET A 1 -40.08 11.74 -36.77
N LEU A 2 -38.99 12.49 -36.54
CA LEU A 2 -37.65 11.91 -36.26
C LEU A 2 -37.52 11.75 -34.74
N MET A 3 -37.51 10.52 -34.23
CA MET A 3 -37.21 10.26 -32.82
C MET A 3 -35.70 10.35 -32.59
N LEU A 4 -35.28 11.37 -31.84
CA LEU A 4 -33.92 11.53 -31.34
C LEU A 4 -33.73 10.58 -30.15
N PHE A 5 -33.00 9.46 -30.36
CA PHE A 5 -32.52 8.63 -29.25
C PHE A 5 -31.38 9.33 -28.56
N CYS A 6 -31.66 9.91 -27.39
CA CYS A 6 -30.64 10.41 -26.48
C CYS A 6 -29.95 9.22 -25.80
N VAL A 7 -28.76 8.85 -26.27
CA VAL A 7 -27.93 7.82 -25.63
C VAL A 7 -27.28 8.46 -24.39
N TYR A 8 -27.85 8.18 -23.22
CA TYR A 8 -27.20 8.48 -21.95
C TYR A 8 -26.01 7.54 -21.78
N THR A 9 -24.82 8.01 -22.12
CA THR A 9 -23.57 7.40 -21.68
C THR A 9 -23.46 7.65 -20.18
N THR A 10 -23.81 6.66 -19.36
CA THR A 10 -23.41 6.62 -17.96
C THR A 10 -21.90 6.52 -17.94
N ALA A 11 -21.22 7.65 -17.72
CA ALA A 11 -19.82 7.61 -17.34
C ALA A 11 -19.73 6.75 -16.08
N PHE A 12 -19.17 5.56 -16.19
CA PHE A 12 -18.71 4.79 -15.03
C PHE A 12 -17.64 5.66 -14.35
N CYS A 13 -18.06 6.43 -13.36
CA CYS A 13 -17.16 7.09 -12.45
C CYS A 13 -16.41 5.97 -11.74
N SER A 14 -15.13 5.76 -12.07
CA SER A 14 -14.29 4.84 -11.32
C SER A 14 -14.37 5.28 -9.86
N PRO A 15 -14.67 4.39 -8.90
CA PRO A 15 -14.99 4.79 -7.53
C PRO A 15 -13.87 5.57 -6.81
N HIS A 16 -12.69 5.68 -7.39
CA HIS A 16 -11.56 6.45 -6.84
C HIS A 16 -10.75 7.10 -7.96
N SER A 17 -11.13 8.32 -8.34
CA SER A 17 -10.34 9.15 -9.26
C SER A 17 -9.06 9.63 -8.56
N ARG A 18 -7.95 9.73 -9.32
CA ARG A 18 -6.69 10.27 -8.81
C ARG A 18 -6.88 11.67 -8.25
N PRO A 19 -6.52 11.93 -6.98
CA PRO A 19 -6.59 13.26 -6.39
C PRO A 19 -5.61 14.25 -7.06
N PRO A 20 -5.89 15.57 -7.00
CA PRO A 20 -4.94 16.57 -7.47
C PRO A 20 -3.72 16.67 -6.53
N PRO A 21 -2.53 17.08 -7.03
CA PRO A 21 -1.28 17.14 -6.24
C PRO A 21 -1.35 18.02 -4.98
N LYS A 22 -2.28 18.96 -4.88
CA LYS A 22 -2.51 19.79 -3.68
C LYS A 22 -3.10 19.01 -2.50
N GLU A 23 -3.74 17.88 -2.77
CA GLU A 23 -4.42 17.03 -1.78
C GLU A 23 -3.53 15.87 -1.35
N LYS A 24 -2.40 16.20 -0.68
CA LYS A 24 -1.32 15.26 -0.36
C LYS A 24 -1.80 14.01 0.40
N ALA A 25 -2.62 14.18 1.42
CA ALA A 25 -3.14 13.07 2.21
C ALA A 25 -4.07 12.15 1.39
N ALA A 26 -4.93 12.73 0.54
CA ALA A 26 -5.77 11.96 -0.37
C ALA A 26 -4.94 11.23 -1.43
N MET A 27 -3.89 11.87 -1.97
CA MET A 27 -2.96 11.23 -2.92
C MET A 27 -2.24 10.04 -2.29
N ALA A 28 -1.76 10.18 -1.05
CA ALA A 28 -1.14 9.07 -0.32
C ALA A 28 -2.14 7.91 -0.10
N ARG A 29 -3.39 8.21 0.31
CA ARG A 29 -4.46 7.22 0.43
C ARG A 29 -4.76 6.52 -0.90
N TYR A 30 -4.84 7.30 -1.97
CA TYR A 30 -5.08 6.80 -3.32
C TYR A 30 -3.99 5.82 -3.75
N LEU A 31 -2.72 6.18 -3.57
CA LEU A 31 -1.61 5.32 -3.98
C LEU A 31 -1.57 4.02 -3.17
N VAL A 32 -1.73 4.09 -1.84
CA VAL A 32 -1.84 2.90 -0.99
C VAL A 32 -2.96 1.99 -1.46
N HIS A 33 -4.14 2.57 -1.78
CA HIS A 33 -5.29 1.78 -2.22
C HIS A 33 -5.12 1.18 -3.63
N LYS A 34 -4.34 1.80 -4.50
CA LYS A 34 -4.08 1.30 -5.86
C LYS A 34 -2.95 0.29 -5.94
N SER A 35 -2.07 0.24 -4.94
CA SER A 35 -0.95 -0.70 -4.92
C SER A 35 -1.38 -2.05 -4.38
N ASP A 36 -1.07 -3.11 -5.12
CA ASP A 36 -1.30 -4.50 -4.69
C ASP A 36 -0.09 -5.09 -3.95
N TRP A 37 1.05 -4.43 -4.02
CA TRP A 37 2.29 -4.82 -3.37
C TRP A 37 3.12 -3.57 -3.03
N CYS A 38 4.14 -3.73 -2.22
CA CYS A 38 5.11 -2.68 -1.93
C CYS A 38 6.50 -3.26 -1.69
N VAL A 39 7.51 -2.39 -1.70
CA VAL A 39 8.83 -2.72 -1.18
C VAL A 39 8.81 -2.48 0.33
N ILE A 40 9.18 -3.50 1.13
CA ILE A 40 9.42 -3.35 2.56
C ILE A 40 10.92 -3.26 2.82
N GLY A 41 11.33 -2.31 3.67
CA GLY A 41 12.70 -2.14 4.14
C GLY A 41 12.80 -2.50 5.62
N THR A 42 13.75 -3.40 5.95
CA THR A 42 14.05 -3.85 7.31
C THR A 42 15.54 -3.64 7.62
N ILE A 43 15.92 -3.88 8.87
CA ILE A 43 17.35 -3.94 9.27
C ILE A 43 17.73 -5.40 9.39
N SER A 44 18.64 -5.82 8.54
CA SER A 44 19.04 -7.24 8.40
C SER A 44 19.62 -7.82 9.69
N THR A 45 19.15 -9.02 10.02
CA THR A 45 19.74 -9.91 11.02
C THR A 45 20.49 -11.07 10.38
N MET A 46 20.57 -11.08 9.06
CA MET A 46 21.21 -12.15 8.28
C MET A 46 22.71 -12.19 8.56
N LYS A 47 23.25 -13.40 8.82
CA LYS A 47 24.67 -13.59 9.12
C LYS A 47 25.57 -12.98 8.05
N GLY A 48 26.46 -12.08 8.46
CA GLY A 48 27.38 -11.35 7.58
C GLY A 48 26.76 -10.13 6.90
N GLN A 49 25.52 -9.80 7.21
CA GLN A 49 24.80 -8.62 6.74
C GLN A 49 24.05 -7.91 7.89
N GLU A 50 24.43 -8.21 9.14
CA GLU A 50 23.77 -7.67 10.33
C GLU A 50 23.84 -6.13 10.34
N GLY A 51 22.71 -5.50 10.58
CA GLY A 51 22.59 -4.05 10.62
C GLY A 51 22.50 -3.35 9.25
N ALA A 52 22.70 -4.06 8.15
CA ALA A 52 22.52 -3.51 6.81
C ALA A 52 21.02 -3.27 6.50
N PRO A 53 20.66 -2.24 5.71
CA PRO A 53 19.33 -2.15 5.13
C PRO A 53 19.05 -3.35 4.23
N PHE A 54 17.92 -3.99 4.43
CA PHE A 54 17.44 -5.09 3.59
C PHE A 54 16.08 -4.75 3.01
N THR A 55 15.86 -5.04 1.73
CA THR A 55 14.58 -4.77 1.07
C THR A 55 14.02 -6.04 0.46
N ASN A 56 12.69 -6.16 0.53
CA ASN A 56 11.94 -7.28 -0.03
C ASN A 56 10.64 -6.78 -0.67
N ILE A 57 10.00 -7.61 -1.49
CA ILE A 57 8.68 -7.30 -2.06
C ILE A 57 7.63 -8.08 -1.27
N VAL A 58 6.57 -7.39 -0.85
CA VAL A 58 5.46 -7.98 -0.11
C VAL A 58 4.13 -7.55 -0.71
N SER A 59 3.20 -8.50 -0.85
CA SER A 59 1.82 -8.19 -1.22
C SER A 59 1.12 -7.46 -0.10
N MET A 60 0.25 -6.52 -0.44
CA MET A 60 -0.47 -5.71 0.55
C MET A 60 -1.92 -5.43 0.13
N SER A 61 -2.72 -5.03 1.09
CA SER A 61 -4.05 -4.46 0.88
C SER A 61 -4.39 -3.50 2.03
N ASP A 62 -5.05 -2.38 1.72
CA ASP A 62 -5.60 -1.49 2.75
C ASP A 62 -7.12 -1.69 2.93
N GLY A 63 -7.65 -2.71 2.31
CA GLY A 63 -9.07 -3.06 2.28
C GLY A 63 -9.50 -3.62 0.94
N PRO A 64 -10.72 -4.17 0.83
CA PRO A 64 -11.34 -4.51 -0.43
C PRO A 64 -11.39 -3.31 -1.39
N VAL A 65 -11.57 -3.59 -2.70
CA VAL A 65 -11.51 -2.55 -3.76
C VAL A 65 -12.50 -1.40 -3.54
N ASP A 66 -13.59 -1.65 -2.84
CA ASP A 66 -14.65 -0.69 -2.54
C ASP A 66 -14.63 -0.14 -1.11
N ASN A 67 -13.66 -0.58 -0.27
CA ASN A 67 -13.60 -0.22 1.14
C ASN A 67 -12.16 0.00 1.64
N SER A 68 -11.54 1.11 1.25
CA SER A 68 -10.21 1.52 1.72
C SER A 68 -10.24 2.01 3.16
N THR A 69 -9.43 1.41 4.03
CA THR A 69 -9.19 1.90 5.40
C THR A 69 -7.97 2.80 5.51
N GLY A 70 -7.02 2.66 4.57
CA GLY A 70 -5.70 3.27 4.61
C GLY A 70 -4.71 2.54 5.52
N VAL A 71 -5.12 1.49 6.22
CA VAL A 71 -4.22 0.66 7.01
C VAL A 71 -3.58 -0.38 6.09
N PRO A 72 -2.25 -0.38 5.87
CA PRO A 72 -1.62 -1.42 5.08
C PRO A 72 -1.59 -2.74 5.84
N TYR A 73 -2.25 -3.76 5.29
CA TYR A 73 -2.23 -5.15 5.79
C TYR A 73 -1.35 -6.04 4.91
N PHE A 74 -0.75 -7.03 5.54
CA PHE A 74 0.17 -8.00 4.95
C PHE A 74 -0.16 -9.41 5.41
N TYR A 75 0.12 -10.43 4.56
CA TYR A 75 0.00 -11.83 4.93
C TYR A 75 1.38 -12.46 4.94
N VAL A 76 1.94 -12.66 6.12
CA VAL A 76 3.35 -12.98 6.31
C VAL A 76 3.55 -14.28 7.07
N THR A 77 4.75 -14.84 6.93
CA THR A 77 5.19 -16.03 7.66
C THR A 77 6.54 -15.79 8.32
N ASP A 78 6.78 -16.44 9.43
CA ASP A 78 8.06 -16.41 10.15
C ASP A 78 9.24 -17.04 9.39
N LEU A 79 8.97 -17.67 8.24
CA LEU A 79 9.98 -18.23 7.36
C LEU A 79 10.62 -17.19 6.43
N ASP A 80 9.97 -16.01 6.24
CA ASP A 80 10.50 -14.94 5.42
C ASP A 80 11.55 -14.11 6.17
N GLN A 81 12.65 -13.73 5.48
CA GLN A 81 13.74 -12.97 6.10
C GLN A 81 13.28 -11.64 6.67
N SER A 82 12.38 -10.94 6.00
CA SER A 82 11.84 -9.68 6.53
C SER A 82 11.13 -9.89 7.86
N SER A 83 10.38 -10.99 8.02
CA SER A 83 9.73 -11.34 9.28
C SER A 83 10.74 -11.69 10.38
N VAL A 84 11.85 -12.33 10.02
CA VAL A 84 12.96 -12.62 10.97
C VAL A 84 13.57 -11.30 11.46
N ASP A 85 13.86 -10.38 10.56
CA ASP A 85 14.42 -9.07 10.87
C ASP A 85 13.47 -8.25 11.78
N ILE A 86 12.18 -8.25 11.45
CA ILE A 86 11.12 -7.53 12.18
C ILE A 86 10.99 -8.01 13.64
N LYS A 87 11.26 -9.27 13.93
CA LYS A 87 11.28 -9.77 15.31
C LYS A 87 12.37 -9.11 16.15
N SER A 88 13.49 -8.71 15.53
CA SER A 88 14.59 -8.00 16.20
C SER A 88 14.33 -6.49 16.25
N ASN A 89 13.83 -5.92 15.16
CA ASN A 89 13.49 -4.50 15.06
C ASN A 89 12.25 -4.32 14.19
N ASN A 90 11.12 -4.04 14.82
CA ASN A 90 9.84 -3.90 14.14
C ASN A 90 9.61 -2.53 13.49
N THR A 91 10.59 -1.64 13.51
CA THR A 91 10.54 -0.40 12.74
C THR A 91 10.89 -0.70 11.29
N VAL A 92 9.94 -0.49 10.40
CA VAL A 92 10.11 -0.73 8.96
C VAL A 92 9.69 0.48 8.15
N SER A 93 10.15 0.53 6.91
CA SER A 93 9.61 1.43 5.89
C SER A 93 9.01 0.60 4.76
N ILE A 94 7.86 1.05 4.25
CA ILE A 94 7.33 0.52 3.00
C ILE A 94 7.35 1.62 1.94
N SER A 95 7.58 1.23 0.68
CA SER A 95 7.60 2.17 -0.44
C SER A 95 6.77 1.64 -1.60
N MET A 96 6.04 2.53 -2.25
CA MET A 96 5.24 2.27 -3.43
C MET A 96 5.26 3.46 -4.39
N SER A 97 4.94 3.20 -5.65
CA SER A 97 5.00 4.21 -6.71
C SER A 97 3.87 4.04 -7.72
N ASP A 98 3.47 5.14 -8.35
CA ASP A 98 2.61 5.12 -9.54
C ASP A 98 3.21 4.36 -10.73
N SER A 99 4.51 4.05 -10.70
CA SER A 99 5.12 3.12 -11.68
C SER A 99 4.54 1.72 -11.59
N GLU A 100 4.16 1.27 -10.37
CA GLU A 100 3.55 -0.04 -10.13
C GLU A 100 2.12 -0.11 -10.67
N THR A 101 1.42 1.03 -10.67
CA THR A 101 0.02 1.10 -11.11
C THR A 101 -0.13 1.24 -12.62
N GLY A 102 0.98 1.36 -13.38
CA GLY A 102 0.99 1.63 -14.81
C GLY A 102 0.69 3.09 -15.18
N TYR A 103 0.46 3.96 -14.19
CA TYR A 103 0.15 5.38 -14.46
C TYR A 103 1.30 6.11 -15.12
N CYS A 104 2.53 5.91 -14.63
CA CYS A 104 3.72 6.58 -15.17
C CYS A 104 4.03 6.09 -16.60
N GLU A 105 3.93 4.79 -16.84
CA GLU A 105 4.13 4.20 -18.18
C GLU A 105 3.14 4.77 -19.20
N LYS A 106 1.86 4.83 -18.83
CA LYS A 106 0.80 5.39 -19.69
C LYS A 106 1.05 6.84 -20.10
N LEU A 107 1.72 7.62 -19.25
CA LEU A 107 2.04 9.03 -19.50
C LEU A 107 3.48 9.24 -19.99
N HIS A 108 4.23 8.17 -20.24
CA HIS A 108 5.65 8.20 -20.62
C HIS A 108 6.52 8.99 -19.63
N LEU A 109 6.22 8.85 -18.33
CA LEU A 109 6.97 9.47 -17.25
C LEU A 109 8.07 8.51 -16.78
N ASP A 110 9.25 9.06 -16.53
CA ASP A 110 10.31 8.33 -15.84
C ASP A 110 9.87 8.04 -14.37
N PRO A 111 10.17 6.84 -13.82
CA PRO A 111 9.85 6.51 -12.42
C PRO A 111 10.41 7.49 -11.38
N GLU A 112 11.50 8.18 -11.70
CA GLU A 112 12.13 9.19 -10.82
C GLU A 112 11.50 10.58 -10.97
N SER A 113 10.69 10.81 -12.01
CA SER A 113 10.00 12.07 -12.21
C SER A 113 9.15 12.43 -10.98
N PRO A 114 9.21 13.68 -10.47
CA PRO A 114 8.33 14.10 -9.37
C PRO A 114 6.83 13.92 -9.65
N VAL A 115 6.42 13.87 -10.92
CA VAL A 115 5.03 13.66 -11.33
C VAL A 115 4.64 12.18 -11.31
N CYS A 116 5.61 11.28 -11.32
CA CYS A 116 5.42 9.86 -11.04
C CYS A 116 5.46 9.68 -9.52
N THR A 117 4.29 9.63 -8.89
CA THR A 117 4.16 9.67 -7.43
C THR A 117 4.96 8.57 -6.76
N ARG A 118 5.69 8.92 -5.71
CA ARG A 118 6.38 7.98 -4.82
C ARG A 118 5.98 8.26 -3.38
N LEU A 119 5.72 7.20 -2.65
CA LEU A 119 5.29 7.23 -1.27
C LEU A 119 6.20 6.33 -0.44
N THR A 120 6.70 6.85 0.69
CA THR A 120 7.36 6.04 1.72
C THR A 120 6.62 6.23 3.03
N MET A 121 6.27 5.13 3.67
CA MET A 121 5.60 5.12 4.97
C MET A 121 6.49 4.37 5.95
N THR A 122 6.76 4.97 7.10
CA THR A 122 7.57 4.36 8.16
C THR A 122 6.71 4.18 9.40
N GLY A 123 6.93 3.08 10.12
CA GLY A 123 6.16 2.80 11.34
C GLY A 123 6.54 1.47 11.98
N LYS A 124 5.66 1.00 12.85
CA LYS A 124 5.79 -0.27 13.55
C LYS A 124 5.02 -1.37 12.84
N PHE A 125 5.73 -2.41 12.43
CA PHE A 125 5.10 -3.60 11.88
C PHE A 125 4.62 -4.50 13.01
N VAL A 126 3.32 -4.75 13.07
CA VAL A 126 2.70 -5.48 14.18
C VAL A 126 1.78 -6.58 13.65
N LYS A 127 1.79 -7.71 14.34
CA LYS A 127 0.85 -8.81 14.11
C LYS A 127 -0.56 -8.35 14.48
N VAL A 128 -1.54 -8.64 13.64
CA VAL A 128 -2.96 -8.45 13.96
C VAL A 128 -3.40 -9.60 14.86
N THR A 129 -3.99 -9.27 16.01
CA THR A 129 -4.40 -10.26 17.04
C THR A 129 -5.86 -10.17 17.44
N ASP A 130 -6.50 -9.02 17.20
CA ASP A 130 -7.94 -8.89 17.40
C ASP A 130 -8.70 -9.74 16.38
N PRO A 131 -9.63 -10.62 16.79
CA PRO A 131 -10.28 -11.55 15.87
C PRO A 131 -11.09 -10.88 14.76
N ASP A 132 -11.74 -9.75 15.02
CA ASP A 132 -12.52 -9.03 14.04
C ASP A 132 -11.60 -8.35 13.03
N GLU A 133 -10.49 -7.78 13.50
CA GLU A 133 -9.47 -7.20 12.61
C GLU A 133 -8.74 -8.28 11.80
N VAL A 134 -8.47 -9.48 12.37
CA VAL A 134 -7.91 -10.63 11.62
C VAL A 134 -8.83 -10.99 10.46
N ASN A 135 -10.13 -11.16 10.71
CA ASN A 135 -11.11 -11.49 9.68
C ASN A 135 -11.17 -10.40 8.60
N PHE A 136 -11.13 -9.14 8.99
CA PHE A 136 -11.11 -8.02 8.05
C PHE A 136 -9.83 -8.01 7.19
N ALA A 137 -8.66 -8.15 7.82
CA ALA A 137 -7.37 -8.15 7.14
C ALA A 137 -7.24 -9.30 6.14
N GLU A 138 -7.67 -10.50 6.51
CA GLU A 138 -7.73 -11.65 5.60
C GLU A 138 -8.70 -11.41 4.44
N HIS A 139 -9.89 -10.87 4.71
CA HIS A 139 -10.83 -10.51 3.64
C HIS A 139 -10.24 -9.46 2.70
N ALA A 140 -9.61 -8.41 3.23
CA ALA A 140 -8.94 -7.38 2.46
C ALA A 140 -7.84 -7.95 1.55
N LEU A 141 -6.96 -8.78 2.11
CA LEU A 141 -5.85 -9.41 1.39
C LEU A 141 -6.35 -10.41 0.35
N PHE A 142 -7.26 -11.31 0.73
CA PHE A 142 -7.74 -12.37 -0.17
C PHE A 142 -8.67 -11.87 -1.27
N SER A 143 -9.30 -10.71 -1.12
CA SER A 143 -10.07 -10.07 -2.18
C SER A 143 -9.18 -9.57 -3.32
N ARG A 144 -7.95 -9.14 -3.01
CA ARG A 144 -6.95 -8.66 -3.98
C ARG A 144 -5.99 -9.77 -4.41
N HIS A 145 -5.65 -10.67 -3.51
CA HIS A 145 -4.71 -11.77 -3.70
C HIS A 145 -5.36 -13.13 -3.44
N PRO A 146 -6.31 -13.58 -4.28
CA PRO A 146 -7.10 -14.79 -4.01
C PRO A 146 -6.24 -16.05 -3.90
N VAL A 147 -5.05 -16.08 -4.50
CA VAL A 147 -4.10 -17.20 -4.41
C VAL A 147 -3.60 -17.43 -2.97
N MET A 148 -3.58 -16.40 -2.11
CA MET A 148 -3.15 -16.53 -0.71
C MET A 148 -4.00 -17.54 0.09
N LYS A 149 -5.28 -17.74 -0.29
CA LYS A 149 -6.15 -18.74 0.34
C LYS A 149 -5.65 -20.18 0.17
N SER A 150 -4.83 -20.41 -0.84
CA SER A 150 -4.25 -21.73 -1.14
C SER A 150 -2.83 -21.90 -0.60
N TRP A 151 -2.26 -20.91 0.06
CA TRP A 151 -0.93 -21.03 0.61
C TRP A 151 -0.89 -22.06 1.74
N SER A 152 0.22 -22.80 1.79
CA SER A 152 0.36 -23.94 2.69
C SER A 152 0.16 -23.56 4.16
N THR A 153 -0.72 -24.29 4.86
CA THR A 153 -0.92 -24.16 6.31
C THR A 153 0.34 -24.52 7.11
N ALA A 154 1.24 -25.32 6.53
CA ALA A 154 2.53 -25.67 7.15
C ALA A 154 3.45 -24.46 7.33
N HIS A 155 3.23 -23.36 6.60
CA HIS A 155 4.01 -22.14 6.71
C HIS A 155 3.47 -21.16 7.75
N SER A 156 2.34 -21.44 8.39
CA SER A 156 1.76 -20.66 9.49
C SER A 156 1.66 -19.15 9.18
N PHE A 157 1.08 -18.82 8.02
CA PHE A 157 0.84 -17.42 7.65
C PHE A 157 -0.12 -16.73 8.62
N TYR A 158 0.08 -15.44 8.84
CA TYR A 158 -0.78 -14.61 9.67
C TYR A 158 -0.87 -13.17 9.15
N PRO A 159 -1.98 -12.45 9.39
CA PRO A 159 -2.09 -11.05 9.03
C PRO A 159 -1.26 -10.18 9.97
N ALA A 160 -0.63 -9.17 9.37
CA ALA A 160 0.10 -8.11 10.06
C ALA A 160 -0.28 -6.76 9.45
N LYS A 161 0.05 -5.66 10.13
CA LYS A 161 -0.21 -4.28 9.68
C LYS A 161 0.93 -3.35 9.99
N LEU A 162 1.00 -2.23 9.27
CA LEU A 162 1.90 -1.12 9.60
C LEU A 162 1.13 -0.06 10.41
N GLN A 163 1.57 0.18 11.64
CA GLN A 163 1.17 1.33 12.45
C GLN A 163 2.05 2.51 12.06
N LEU A 164 1.46 3.54 11.46
CA LEU A 164 2.18 4.63 10.81
C LEU A 164 2.73 5.63 11.83
N ASP A 165 4.02 5.94 11.67
CA ASP A 165 4.70 7.02 12.40
C ASP A 165 4.97 8.22 11.49
N LEU A 166 5.32 7.99 10.20
CA LEU A 166 5.67 9.03 9.25
C LEU A 166 5.26 8.63 7.83
N ILE A 167 4.81 9.61 7.06
CA ILE A 167 4.45 9.45 5.64
C ILE A 167 5.20 10.53 4.85
N TRP A 168 6.04 10.10 3.90
CA TRP A 168 6.77 10.94 2.96
C TRP A 168 6.17 10.73 1.57
N LEU A 169 5.79 11.81 0.90
CA LEU A 169 5.17 11.78 -0.43
C LEU A 169 5.84 12.79 -1.35
N ILE A 170 6.18 12.38 -2.57
CA ILE A 170 6.44 13.26 -3.69
C ILE A 170 5.49 12.90 -4.84
N ASP A 171 4.74 13.89 -5.32
CA ASP A 171 3.69 13.72 -6.36
C ASP A 171 3.68 14.86 -7.37
N PHE A 172 4.52 15.87 -7.17
CA PHE A 172 4.70 17.02 -8.06
C PHE A 172 6.00 17.76 -7.75
N TYR A 173 6.37 18.70 -8.62
CA TYR A 173 7.50 19.60 -8.42
C TYR A 173 7.31 20.46 -7.15
N GLY A 174 8.42 20.88 -6.54
CA GLY A 174 8.40 21.71 -5.33
C GLY A 174 8.82 20.98 -4.05
N GLY A 175 9.23 19.73 -4.17
CA GLY A 175 9.71 18.91 -3.05
C GLY A 175 8.68 17.95 -2.48
N ALA A 176 9.15 17.12 -1.54
CA ALA A 176 8.30 16.16 -0.87
C ALA A 176 7.48 16.79 0.26
N ALA A 177 6.33 16.20 0.53
CA ALA A 177 5.50 16.52 1.69
C ALA A 177 5.69 15.46 2.79
N ILE A 178 5.70 15.90 4.04
CA ILE A 178 5.52 15.04 5.21
C ILE A 178 4.06 15.17 5.63
N ILE A 179 3.37 14.05 5.70
CA ILE A 179 1.94 13.98 6.00
C ILE A 179 1.77 13.37 7.40
N ASP A 180 1.03 14.06 8.26
CA ASP A 180 0.65 13.53 9.58
C ASP A 180 -0.27 12.30 9.41
N PRO A 181 -0.02 11.17 10.10
CA PRO A 181 -0.89 9.99 10.01
C PRO A 181 -2.36 10.27 10.32
N LYS A 182 -2.67 11.24 11.20
CA LYS A 182 -4.06 11.60 11.50
C LYS A 182 -4.73 12.30 10.31
N GLU A 183 -3.99 13.12 9.55
CA GLU A 183 -4.49 13.74 8.32
C GLU A 183 -4.68 12.68 7.24
N TYR A 184 -3.74 11.77 7.10
CA TYR A 184 -3.82 10.64 6.19
C TYR A 184 -5.07 9.79 6.42
N TYR A 185 -5.34 9.36 7.67
CA TYR A 185 -6.52 8.54 7.98
C TYR A 185 -7.86 9.28 7.85
N LYS A 186 -7.87 10.63 7.93
CA LYS A 186 -9.07 11.46 7.71
C LYS A 186 -9.37 11.69 6.24
N ALA A 187 -8.37 11.58 5.38
CA ALA A 187 -8.55 11.81 3.95
C ALA A 187 -9.47 10.74 3.35
N LYS A 188 -10.34 11.18 2.44
CA LYS A 188 -11.27 10.31 1.69
C LYS A 188 -10.70 10.02 0.30
N LEU A 189 -11.06 8.87 -0.22
CA LEU A 189 -10.85 8.50 -1.62
C LEU A 189 -12.06 8.85 -2.45
#